data_b0f33d364b27f2dc0b207ca6b8cc16c5
#
_entry.id   b0f33d364b27f2dc0b207ca6b8cc16c5
#
_cell.length_a   1.000
_cell.length_b   1.000
_cell.length_c   1.000
_cell.angle_alpha   90.00
_cell.angle_beta   90.00
_cell.angle_gamma   90.00
#
_symmetry.space_group_name_H-M   'P 1'
#
loop_
_entity.id
_entity.type
_entity.pdbx_description
1 polymer ?
#
loop_
_entity_poly.entity_id
_entity_poly.type
_entity_poly.pdbx_seq_one_letter_code
_entity_poly.pdbx_strand_id
1 'polypeptide(L)'
;MRVIGTAGHVDHGKSTLVQALTGTHPDRLKEEREREMTIDLGFAWMTLPDGEEVGIVDVPGHRDFIENMLAGVGSIDAVLFVVAADEGVMPQTREHLAILDILQIQSGVVALTKVDLIDDPDWVNLIEEDLRQVLAGTVLAEAPILHVSARNHQGLLELISALQNCLSSRPARPDRGIETRIAVFAHLFMCPILIFRFSEQTFLQTKY
;
A
#
# COMPACT_ATOMS: atom_id res chain seq x y z
N MET A 1 3.05 6.53 14.93
CA MET A 1 2.21 6.39 13.73
C MET A 1 2.72 5.19 12.95
N ARG A 2 1.84 4.28 12.56
CA ARG A 2 2.16 3.12 11.72
C ARG A 2 2.00 3.45 10.25
N VAL A 3 2.68 2.68 9.40
CA VAL A 3 2.68 2.92 7.94
C VAL A 3 2.33 1.62 7.21
N ILE A 4 1.37 1.68 6.32
CA ILE A 4 0.99 0.61 5.39
C ILE A 4 1.57 0.96 4.02
N GLY A 5 2.22 0.01 3.37
CA GLY A 5 2.63 0.15 1.97
C GLY A 5 1.71 -0.65 1.06
N THR A 6 1.35 -0.13 -0.10
CA THR A 6 0.71 -0.96 -1.13
C THR A 6 1.76 -1.77 -1.88
N ALA A 7 1.38 -2.89 -2.46
CA ALA A 7 2.20 -3.67 -3.38
C ALA A 7 1.29 -4.45 -4.34
N GLY A 8 1.76 -4.76 -5.54
CA GLY A 8 1.00 -5.48 -6.56
C GLY A 8 1.22 -4.91 -7.95
N HIS A 9 0.69 -5.60 -8.95
CA HIS A 9 0.84 -5.26 -10.37
C HIS A 9 0.27 -3.87 -10.71
N VAL A 10 0.74 -3.27 -11.82
CA VAL A 10 0.10 -2.09 -12.42
C VAL A 10 -1.36 -2.43 -12.77
N ASP A 11 -2.23 -1.47 -12.73
CA ASP A 11 -3.68 -1.58 -13.04
C ASP A 11 -4.49 -2.52 -12.13
N HIS A 12 -3.90 -3.13 -11.10
CA HIS A 12 -4.63 -3.90 -10.09
C HIS A 12 -5.44 -3.02 -9.11
N GLY A 13 -5.46 -1.70 -9.30
CA GLY A 13 -6.32 -0.78 -8.56
C GLY A 13 -5.77 -0.35 -7.21
N LYS A 14 -4.43 -0.33 -6.99
CA LYS A 14 -3.79 0.12 -5.74
C LYS A 14 -4.23 1.53 -5.35
N SER A 15 -3.96 2.52 -6.22
CA SER A 15 -4.27 3.93 -5.96
C SER A 15 -5.78 4.18 -5.83
N THR A 16 -6.60 3.45 -6.61
CA THR A 16 -8.06 3.50 -6.52
C THR A 16 -8.55 2.95 -5.18
N LEU A 17 -7.95 1.85 -4.70
CA LEU A 17 -8.27 1.28 -3.39
C LEU A 17 -7.85 2.22 -2.26
N VAL A 18 -6.67 2.83 -2.34
CA VAL A 18 -6.20 3.85 -1.39
C VAL A 18 -7.17 5.02 -1.35
N GLN A 19 -7.61 5.52 -2.51
CA GLN A 19 -8.62 6.58 -2.58
C GLN A 19 -9.95 6.18 -1.93
N ALA A 20 -10.42 4.95 -2.15
CA ALA A 20 -11.66 4.46 -1.54
C ALA A 20 -11.56 4.35 -0.01
N LEU A 21 -10.39 3.99 0.52
CA LEU A 21 -10.14 3.86 1.96
C LEU A 21 -9.96 5.20 2.66
N THR A 22 -9.33 6.19 1.98
CA THR A 22 -8.88 7.44 2.62
C THR A 22 -9.68 8.67 2.19
N GLY A 23 -10.45 8.57 1.11
CA GLY A 23 -11.11 9.71 0.46
C GLY A 23 -10.16 10.63 -0.33
N THR A 24 -8.84 10.33 -0.35
CA THR A 24 -7.82 11.15 -1.02
C THR A 24 -7.08 10.32 -2.07
N HIS A 25 -6.98 10.86 -3.29
CA HIS A 25 -6.21 10.20 -4.34
C HIS A 25 -4.70 10.33 -4.04
N PRO A 26 -3.94 9.25 -4.01
CA PRO A 26 -2.51 9.29 -3.67
C PRO A 26 -1.66 9.93 -4.78
N ASP A 27 -2.06 9.82 -6.05
CA ASP A 27 -1.31 10.36 -7.19
C ASP A 27 -1.38 11.89 -7.22
N ARG A 28 -0.20 12.51 -7.18
CA ARG A 28 -0.05 13.96 -7.11
C ARG A 28 0.32 14.58 -8.46
N LEU A 29 1.02 13.83 -9.31
CA LEU A 29 1.49 14.31 -10.58
C LEU A 29 0.35 14.31 -11.61
N LYS A 30 0.31 15.35 -12.42
CA LYS A 30 -0.66 15.44 -13.52
C LYS A 30 -0.45 14.30 -14.52
N GLU A 31 0.80 13.94 -14.76
CA GLU A 31 1.20 12.86 -15.65
C GLU A 31 0.72 11.48 -15.17
N GLU A 32 0.72 11.22 -13.86
CA GLU A 32 0.19 9.99 -13.26
C GLU A 32 -1.31 9.85 -13.54
N ARG A 33 -2.04 10.94 -13.39
CA ARG A 33 -3.50 10.97 -13.65
C ARG A 33 -3.85 10.84 -15.13
N GLU A 34 -3.01 11.40 -16.01
CA GLU A 34 -3.20 11.31 -17.46
C GLU A 34 -2.85 9.91 -17.99
N ARG A 35 -1.91 9.22 -17.36
CA ARG A 35 -1.48 7.85 -17.73
C ARG A 35 -2.17 6.76 -16.92
N GLU A 36 -2.99 7.14 -15.93
CA GLU A 36 -3.61 6.22 -14.98
C GLU A 36 -2.60 5.27 -14.29
N MET A 37 -1.36 5.73 -14.11
CA MET A 37 -0.26 4.93 -13.60
C MET A 37 0.58 5.72 -12.60
N THR A 38 0.76 5.18 -11.40
CA THR A 38 1.63 5.74 -10.36
C THR A 38 3.10 5.65 -10.79
N ILE A 39 3.80 6.77 -10.82
CA ILE A 39 5.21 6.89 -11.21
C ILE A 39 6.09 7.09 -9.97
N ASP A 40 5.65 7.94 -9.05
CA ASP A 40 6.35 8.27 -7.81
C ASP A 40 5.56 7.74 -6.61
N LEU A 41 6.07 7.89 -5.39
CA LEU A 41 5.38 7.48 -4.18
C LEU A 41 4.18 8.38 -3.90
N GLY A 42 3.01 7.76 -3.82
CA GLY A 42 1.80 8.41 -3.33
C GLY A 42 1.71 8.33 -1.80
N PHE A 43 1.08 9.33 -1.18
CA PHE A 43 0.89 9.36 0.28
C PHE A 43 -0.55 9.70 0.61
N ALA A 44 -1.13 8.91 1.49
CA ALA A 44 -2.47 9.14 2.03
C ALA A 44 -2.50 8.79 3.52
N TRP A 45 -3.55 9.20 4.22
CA TRP A 45 -3.75 8.95 5.65
C TRP A 45 -5.17 8.50 5.89
N MET A 46 -5.34 7.60 6.84
CA MET A 46 -6.64 7.18 7.33
C MET A 46 -6.62 7.04 8.85
N THR A 47 -7.80 7.19 9.46
CA THR A 47 -8.01 6.87 10.85
C THR A 47 -8.69 5.51 10.96
N LEU A 48 -8.08 4.59 11.70
CA LEU A 48 -8.65 3.28 11.98
C LEU A 48 -9.84 3.39 12.95
N PRO A 49 -10.70 2.36 13.05
CA PRO A 49 -11.85 2.37 13.97
C PRO A 49 -11.50 2.56 15.45
N ASP A 50 -10.30 2.20 15.86
CA ASP A 50 -9.78 2.42 17.22
C ASP A 50 -9.23 3.83 17.47
N GLY A 51 -9.26 4.70 16.44
CA GLY A 51 -8.78 6.07 16.50
C GLY A 51 -7.30 6.25 16.17
N GLU A 52 -6.57 5.16 15.84
CA GLU A 52 -5.18 5.28 15.42
C GLU A 52 -5.08 5.87 14.02
N GLU A 53 -4.21 6.88 13.85
CA GLU A 53 -3.86 7.43 12.54
C GLU A 53 -2.77 6.57 11.89
N VAL A 54 -3.03 6.16 10.63
CA VAL A 54 -2.14 5.32 9.84
C VAL A 54 -1.82 6.03 8.53
N GLY A 55 -0.52 6.08 8.20
CA GLY A 55 -0.04 6.53 6.91
C GLY A 55 -0.11 5.41 5.88
N ILE A 56 -0.46 5.75 4.64
CA ILE A 56 -0.42 4.83 3.52
C ILE A 56 0.59 5.35 2.50
N VAL A 57 1.52 4.50 2.11
CA VAL A 57 2.47 4.74 1.03
C VAL A 57 2.02 3.93 -0.17
N ASP A 58 1.53 4.61 -1.19
CA ASP A 58 1.15 3.99 -2.45
C ASP A 58 2.38 3.90 -3.35
N VAL A 59 2.75 2.67 -3.72
CA VAL A 59 3.95 2.42 -4.51
C VAL A 59 3.60 2.12 -5.96
N PRO A 60 4.46 2.56 -6.91
CA PRO A 60 4.27 2.23 -8.31
C PRO A 60 4.28 0.71 -8.53
N GLY A 61 3.39 0.24 -9.41
CA GLY A 61 3.28 -1.17 -9.76
C GLY A 61 4.17 -1.57 -10.93
N HIS A 62 4.68 -0.60 -11.68
CA HIS A 62 5.44 -0.85 -12.90
C HIS A 62 6.91 -1.18 -12.59
N ARG A 63 7.43 -2.15 -13.31
CA ARG A 63 8.80 -2.65 -13.20
C ARG A 63 9.88 -1.57 -13.31
N ASP A 64 9.67 -0.54 -14.13
CA ASP A 64 10.64 0.54 -14.33
C ASP A 64 10.79 1.44 -13.09
N PHE A 65 9.88 1.32 -12.10
CA PHE A 65 9.86 2.11 -10.88
C PHE A 65 10.13 1.28 -9.61
N ILE A 66 10.78 0.11 -9.76
CA ILE A 66 11.13 -0.77 -8.62
C ILE A 66 11.96 -0.04 -7.56
N GLU A 67 12.85 0.88 -7.96
CA GLU A 67 13.64 1.67 -7.01
C GLU A 67 12.76 2.54 -6.12
N ASN A 68 11.73 3.17 -6.68
CA ASN A 68 10.75 3.95 -5.93
C ASN A 68 9.92 3.04 -5.00
N MET A 69 9.54 1.84 -5.48
CA MET A 69 8.88 0.85 -4.64
C MET A 69 9.75 0.43 -3.45
N LEU A 70 11.03 0.11 -3.66
CA LEU A 70 11.95 -0.26 -2.59
C LEU A 70 12.11 0.85 -1.56
N ALA A 71 12.14 2.12 -2.01
CA ALA A 71 12.16 3.27 -1.14
C ALA A 71 10.91 3.35 -0.24
N GLY A 72 9.72 3.13 -0.80
CA GLY A 72 8.46 3.14 -0.07
C GLY A 72 8.33 2.00 0.94
N VAL A 73 8.68 0.79 0.53
CA VAL A 73 8.46 -0.43 1.33
C VAL A 73 9.43 -0.58 2.51
N GLY A 74 10.62 -0.01 2.43
CA GLY A 74 11.66 -0.17 3.47
C GLY A 74 11.28 0.35 4.87
N SER A 75 10.22 1.15 5.00
CA SER A 75 9.79 1.75 6.28
C SER A 75 8.36 1.37 6.71
N ILE A 76 7.68 0.46 6.00
CA ILE A 76 6.31 0.07 6.31
C ILE A 76 6.24 -0.92 7.48
N ASP A 77 5.13 -0.87 8.20
CA ASP A 77 4.82 -1.80 9.30
C ASP A 77 3.96 -2.97 8.83
N ALA A 78 3.16 -2.75 7.78
CA ALA A 78 2.36 -3.79 7.12
C ALA A 78 2.21 -3.50 5.62
N VAL A 79 1.88 -4.52 4.84
CA VAL A 79 1.61 -4.40 3.42
C VAL A 79 0.14 -4.64 3.10
N LEU A 80 -0.42 -3.82 2.23
CA LEU A 80 -1.65 -4.06 1.51
C LEU A 80 -1.29 -4.59 0.12
N PHE A 81 -1.33 -5.92 -0.01
CA PHE A 81 -0.97 -6.61 -1.24
C PHE A 81 -2.19 -6.72 -2.14
N VAL A 82 -2.13 -6.11 -3.33
CA VAL A 82 -3.29 -5.91 -4.20
C VAL A 82 -3.19 -6.78 -5.45
N VAL A 83 -4.19 -7.60 -5.68
CA VAL A 83 -4.33 -8.46 -6.87
C VAL A 83 -5.73 -8.27 -7.44
N ALA A 84 -5.83 -8.08 -8.76
CA ALA A 84 -7.13 -7.92 -9.41
C ALA A 84 -7.72 -9.30 -9.79
N ALA A 85 -9.02 -9.49 -9.54
CA ALA A 85 -9.71 -10.76 -9.78
C ALA A 85 -9.89 -11.05 -11.28
N ASP A 86 -9.88 -10.02 -12.12
CA ASP A 86 -10.00 -10.14 -13.57
C ASP A 86 -8.72 -10.62 -14.25
N GLU A 87 -7.55 -10.35 -13.64
CA GLU A 87 -6.24 -10.69 -14.21
C GLU A 87 -5.50 -11.78 -13.42
N GLY A 88 -5.78 -11.91 -12.11
CA GLY A 88 -5.09 -12.87 -11.23
C GLY A 88 -3.63 -12.50 -10.97
N VAL A 89 -2.80 -13.54 -10.80
CA VAL A 89 -1.37 -13.36 -10.46
C VAL A 89 -0.55 -13.02 -11.68
N MET A 90 -0.08 -11.79 -11.76
CA MET A 90 0.74 -11.25 -12.84
C MET A 90 2.24 -11.28 -12.53
N PRO A 91 3.15 -11.08 -13.50
CA PRO A 91 4.60 -11.12 -13.26
C PRO A 91 5.07 -10.17 -12.17
N GLN A 92 4.62 -8.89 -12.17
CA GLN A 92 5.01 -7.93 -11.13
C GLN A 92 4.41 -8.29 -9.76
N THR A 93 3.30 -9.02 -9.69
CA THR A 93 2.78 -9.56 -8.43
C THR A 93 3.83 -10.44 -7.76
N ARG A 94 4.47 -11.33 -8.52
CA ARG A 94 5.56 -12.22 -8.03
C ARG A 94 6.83 -11.45 -7.71
N GLU A 95 7.20 -10.44 -8.51
CA GLU A 95 8.36 -9.58 -8.27
C GLU A 95 8.20 -8.81 -6.95
N HIS A 96 7.04 -8.20 -6.72
CA HIS A 96 6.74 -7.48 -5.47
C HIS A 96 6.72 -8.42 -4.26
N LEU A 97 6.17 -9.63 -4.41
CA LEU A 97 6.18 -10.62 -3.34
C LEU A 97 7.61 -11.04 -2.96
N ALA A 98 8.49 -11.25 -3.95
CA ALA A 98 9.89 -11.55 -3.70
C ALA A 98 10.62 -10.41 -2.97
N ILE A 99 10.29 -9.15 -3.29
CA ILE A 99 10.83 -7.98 -2.58
C ILE A 99 10.36 -7.97 -1.11
N LEU A 100 9.08 -8.24 -0.87
CA LEU A 100 8.54 -8.33 0.49
C LEU A 100 9.21 -9.44 1.30
N ASP A 101 9.52 -10.59 0.67
CA ASP A 101 10.28 -11.69 1.27
C ASP A 101 11.70 -11.27 1.64
N ILE A 102 12.42 -10.60 0.74
CA ILE A 102 13.78 -10.10 1.00
C ILE A 102 13.78 -9.09 2.15
N LEU A 103 12.80 -8.19 2.19
CA LEU A 103 12.66 -7.16 3.21
C LEU A 103 12.04 -7.69 4.51
N GLN A 104 11.62 -8.95 4.55
CA GLN A 104 10.99 -9.62 5.70
C GLN A 104 9.77 -8.86 6.24
N ILE A 105 8.92 -8.37 5.35
CA ILE A 105 7.66 -7.71 5.71
C ILE A 105 6.60 -8.79 5.99
N GLN A 106 6.58 -9.28 7.22
CA GLN A 106 5.75 -10.43 7.64
C GLN A 106 4.30 -10.07 8.02
N SER A 107 3.92 -8.80 7.94
CA SER A 107 2.56 -8.36 8.25
C SER A 107 1.91 -7.83 6.99
N GLY A 108 0.72 -8.32 6.68
CA GLY A 108 0.00 -7.83 5.52
C GLY A 108 -1.40 -8.41 5.40
N VAL A 109 -2.14 -7.79 4.52
CA VAL A 109 -3.47 -8.20 4.09
C VAL A 109 -3.47 -8.24 2.57
N VAL A 110 -4.09 -9.24 1.99
CA VAL A 110 -4.24 -9.37 0.55
C VAL A 110 -5.64 -8.89 0.15
N ALA A 111 -5.70 -7.92 -0.74
CA ALA A 111 -6.94 -7.43 -1.33
C ALA A 111 -7.10 -8.00 -2.74
N LEU A 112 -8.08 -8.87 -2.94
CA LEU A 112 -8.52 -9.33 -4.25
C LEU A 112 -9.51 -8.30 -4.79
N THR A 113 -9.03 -7.41 -5.66
CA THR A 113 -9.79 -6.25 -6.16
C THR A 113 -10.62 -6.56 -7.40
N LYS A 114 -11.44 -5.59 -7.82
CA LYS A 114 -12.28 -5.67 -9.04
C LYS A 114 -13.23 -6.87 -9.07
N VAL A 115 -13.63 -7.38 -7.90
CA VAL A 115 -14.59 -8.51 -7.84
C VAL A 115 -15.94 -8.17 -8.44
N ASP A 116 -16.25 -6.89 -8.58
CA ASP A 116 -17.47 -6.37 -9.24
C ASP A 116 -17.47 -6.57 -10.76
N LEU A 117 -16.33 -6.91 -11.38
CA LEU A 117 -16.22 -7.22 -12.80
C LEU A 117 -16.44 -8.70 -13.12
N ILE A 118 -16.53 -9.54 -12.08
CA ILE A 118 -16.63 -10.99 -12.24
C ILE A 118 -18.02 -11.45 -11.80
N ASP A 119 -18.79 -11.96 -12.73
CA ASP A 119 -20.13 -12.51 -12.46
C ASP A 119 -20.09 -13.96 -11.99
N ASP A 120 -18.99 -14.69 -12.26
CA ASP A 120 -18.83 -16.10 -11.93
C ASP A 120 -18.09 -16.27 -10.59
N PRO A 121 -18.77 -16.74 -9.52
CA PRO A 121 -18.14 -17.00 -8.24
C PRO A 121 -17.05 -18.08 -8.30
N ASP A 122 -17.17 -19.07 -9.20
CA ASP A 122 -16.18 -20.15 -9.32
C ASP A 122 -14.85 -19.60 -9.87
N TRP A 123 -14.91 -18.59 -10.73
CA TRP A 123 -13.71 -17.87 -11.18
C TRP A 123 -12.98 -17.17 -10.03
N VAL A 124 -13.72 -16.47 -9.17
CA VAL A 124 -13.11 -15.77 -8.01
C VAL A 124 -12.44 -16.78 -7.07
N ASN A 125 -13.09 -17.92 -6.82
CA ASN A 125 -12.55 -18.99 -6.00
C ASN A 125 -11.26 -19.57 -6.61
N LEU A 126 -11.23 -19.77 -7.93
CA LEU A 126 -10.07 -20.27 -8.64
C LEU A 126 -8.88 -19.31 -8.53
N ILE A 127 -9.11 -18.01 -8.72
CA ILE A 127 -8.06 -16.99 -8.57
C ILE A 127 -7.57 -16.90 -7.10
N GLU A 128 -8.47 -17.02 -6.12
CA GLU A 128 -8.06 -17.06 -4.72
C GLU A 128 -7.19 -18.28 -4.43
N GLU A 129 -7.52 -19.46 -4.98
CA GLU A 129 -6.74 -20.68 -4.79
C GLU A 129 -5.35 -20.57 -5.43
N ASP A 130 -5.24 -20.04 -6.68
CA ASP A 130 -3.97 -19.76 -7.33
C ASP A 130 -3.13 -18.77 -6.52
N LEU A 131 -3.76 -17.72 -6.02
CA LEU A 131 -3.12 -16.73 -5.18
C LEU A 131 -2.58 -17.36 -3.88
N ARG A 132 -3.35 -18.22 -3.19
CA ARG A 132 -2.88 -18.95 -2.02
C ARG A 132 -1.68 -19.84 -2.31
N GLN A 133 -1.67 -20.50 -3.47
CA GLN A 133 -0.51 -21.31 -3.90
C GLN A 133 0.73 -20.44 -4.10
N VAL A 134 0.59 -19.26 -4.69
CA VAL A 134 1.70 -18.32 -4.91
C VAL A 134 2.21 -17.72 -3.60
N LEU A 135 1.31 -17.44 -2.64
CA LEU A 135 1.68 -16.93 -1.32
C LEU A 135 2.33 -18.00 -0.44
N ALA A 136 2.07 -19.28 -0.69
CA ALA A 136 2.62 -20.37 0.10
C ALA A 136 4.15 -20.35 0.12
N GLY A 137 4.72 -20.41 1.33
CA GLY A 137 6.17 -20.33 1.54
C GLY A 137 6.77 -18.92 1.51
N THR A 138 5.95 -17.89 1.38
CA THR A 138 6.36 -16.48 1.44
C THR A 138 6.02 -15.85 2.78
N VAL A 139 6.47 -14.61 3.01
CA VAL A 139 6.13 -13.81 4.21
C VAL A 139 4.63 -13.55 4.37
N LEU A 140 3.84 -13.69 3.30
CA LEU A 140 2.39 -13.47 3.27
C LEU A 140 1.58 -14.78 3.22
N ALA A 141 2.19 -15.94 3.48
CA ALA A 141 1.51 -17.24 3.41
C ALA A 141 0.22 -17.31 4.26
N GLU A 142 0.24 -16.70 5.44
CA GLU A 142 -0.88 -16.68 6.38
C GLU A 142 -1.71 -15.38 6.31
N ALA A 143 -1.45 -14.53 5.32
CA ALA A 143 -2.18 -13.26 5.18
C ALA A 143 -3.65 -13.53 4.80
N PRO A 144 -4.62 -12.84 5.42
CA PRO A 144 -6.02 -12.95 5.02
C PRO A 144 -6.21 -12.39 3.60
N ILE A 145 -6.97 -13.09 2.78
CA ILE A 145 -7.39 -12.65 1.45
C ILE A 145 -8.81 -12.12 1.57
N LEU A 146 -9.04 -10.88 1.15
CA LEU A 146 -10.33 -10.21 1.20
C LEU A 146 -10.77 -9.77 -0.18
N HIS A 147 -12.01 -10.07 -0.51
CA HIS A 147 -12.64 -9.70 -1.77
C HIS A 147 -13.16 -8.27 -1.66
N VAL A 148 -12.69 -7.38 -2.54
CA VAL A 148 -13.03 -5.96 -2.47
C VAL A 148 -13.37 -5.38 -3.84
N SER A 149 -14.28 -4.42 -3.84
CA SER A 149 -14.50 -3.50 -4.94
C SER A 149 -14.38 -2.06 -4.42
N ALA A 150 -13.34 -1.37 -4.85
CA ALA A 150 -13.16 0.04 -4.55
C ALA A 150 -14.27 0.89 -5.18
N ARG A 151 -14.76 0.47 -6.36
CA ARG A 151 -15.82 1.17 -7.11
C ARG A 151 -17.17 1.10 -6.41
N ASN A 152 -17.53 -0.08 -5.91
CA ASN A 152 -18.84 -0.34 -5.27
C ASN A 152 -18.76 -0.24 -3.74
N HIS A 153 -17.59 0.08 -3.18
CA HIS A 153 -17.30 0.09 -1.74
C HIS A 153 -17.58 -1.25 -1.03
N GLN A 154 -17.54 -2.38 -1.77
CA GLN A 154 -17.74 -3.71 -1.24
C GLN A 154 -16.46 -4.18 -0.53
N GLY A 155 -16.61 -4.82 0.65
CA GLY A 155 -15.51 -5.44 1.40
C GLY A 155 -14.52 -4.45 2.05
N LEU A 156 -14.76 -3.13 1.96
CA LEU A 156 -13.82 -2.13 2.50
C LEU A 156 -13.81 -2.11 4.03
N LEU A 157 -14.94 -2.34 4.70
CA LEU A 157 -15.01 -2.37 6.16
C LEU A 157 -14.28 -3.58 6.72
N GLU A 158 -14.42 -4.73 6.08
CA GLU A 158 -13.71 -5.95 6.40
C GLU A 158 -12.21 -5.77 6.18
N LEU A 159 -11.81 -5.10 5.09
CA LEU A 159 -10.43 -4.79 4.81
C LEU A 159 -9.82 -3.86 5.87
N ILE A 160 -10.52 -2.81 6.27
CA ILE A 160 -10.08 -1.90 7.34
C ILE A 160 -9.91 -2.67 8.66
N SER A 161 -10.86 -3.55 9.00
CA SER A 161 -10.80 -4.36 10.21
C SER A 161 -9.61 -5.34 10.19
N ALA A 162 -9.34 -5.96 9.04
CA ALA A 162 -8.19 -6.84 8.87
C ALA A 162 -6.86 -6.08 8.96
N LEU A 163 -6.75 -4.90 8.38
CA LEU A 163 -5.58 -4.03 8.50
C LEU A 163 -5.34 -3.62 9.95
N GLN A 164 -6.40 -3.24 10.68
CA GLN A 164 -6.31 -2.93 12.11
C GLN A 164 -5.80 -4.12 12.91
N ASN A 165 -6.35 -5.32 12.71
CA ASN A 165 -5.91 -6.54 13.39
C ASN A 165 -4.45 -6.88 13.06
N CYS A 166 -4.07 -6.75 11.80
CA CYS A 166 -2.70 -6.97 11.33
C CYS A 166 -1.71 -6.02 12.02
N LEU A 167 -2.04 -4.75 12.13
CA LEU A 167 -1.22 -3.75 12.81
C LEU A 167 -1.18 -3.95 14.32
N SER A 168 -2.31 -4.27 14.96
CA SER A 168 -2.41 -4.44 16.42
C SER A 168 -1.64 -5.65 16.93
N SER A 169 -1.40 -6.66 16.11
CA SER A 169 -0.63 -7.85 16.45
C SER A 169 0.87 -7.58 16.66
N ARG A 170 1.35 -6.38 16.33
CA ARG A 170 2.76 -5.99 16.47
C ARG A 170 2.94 -4.81 17.42
N PRO A 171 4.01 -4.80 18.24
CA PRO A 171 4.35 -3.61 19.02
C PRO A 171 4.62 -2.44 18.07
N ALA A 172 4.00 -1.28 18.35
CA ALA A 172 4.32 -0.06 17.64
C ALA A 172 5.83 0.20 17.71
N ARG A 173 6.47 0.51 16.58
CA ARG A 173 7.87 0.93 16.59
C ARG A 173 7.99 2.18 17.47
N PRO A 174 9.08 2.33 18.25
CA PRO A 174 9.27 3.53 19.04
C PRO A 174 9.17 4.75 18.10
N ASP A 175 8.34 5.69 18.50
CA ASP A 175 8.10 6.90 17.71
C ASP A 175 9.40 7.70 17.59
N ARG A 176 10.03 7.60 16.44
CA ARG A 176 11.20 8.42 16.09
C ARG A 176 10.79 9.74 15.44
N GLY A 177 9.51 10.10 15.54
CA GLY A 177 8.93 11.27 14.89
C GLY A 177 8.77 11.07 13.37
N ILE A 178 7.67 11.58 12.84
CA ILE A 178 7.41 11.61 11.38
C ILE A 178 8.56 12.28 10.65
N GLU A 179 9.12 13.34 11.24
CA GLU A 179 10.23 14.11 10.72
C GLU A 179 11.49 13.26 10.47
N THR A 180 11.81 12.32 11.36
CA THR A 180 12.99 11.47 11.21
C THR A 180 12.80 10.40 10.15
N ARG A 181 11.57 9.86 9.99
CA ARG A 181 11.26 8.87 8.96
C ARG A 181 11.26 9.50 7.57
N ILE A 182 10.66 10.67 7.40
CA ILE A 182 10.67 11.43 6.15
C ILE A 182 12.07 11.98 5.84
N ALA A 183 12.82 12.45 6.85
CA ALA A 183 14.19 12.95 6.66
C ALA A 183 15.18 11.84 6.28
N VAL A 184 15.03 10.62 6.82
CA VAL A 184 15.83 9.46 6.40
C VAL A 184 15.49 9.08 4.95
N PHE A 185 14.21 9.15 4.57
CA PHE A 185 13.76 8.95 3.19
C PHE A 185 14.33 10.02 2.25
N ALA A 186 14.22 11.29 2.60
CA ALA A 186 14.72 12.41 1.81
C ALA A 186 16.26 12.40 1.69
N HIS A 187 16.96 11.93 2.74
CA HIS A 187 18.43 11.87 2.74
C HIS A 187 18.98 10.67 1.97
N LEU A 188 18.29 9.53 1.97
CA LEU A 188 18.69 8.34 1.21
C LEU A 188 18.44 8.49 -0.31
N PHE A 189 17.47 9.32 -0.71
CA PHE A 189 17.03 9.41 -2.10
C PHE A 189 17.11 10.83 -2.71
N MET A 190 17.92 11.73 -2.13
CA MET A 190 18.26 13.05 -2.71
C MET A 190 17.16 13.66 -3.60
N CYS A 191 16.00 13.96 -3.03
CA CYS A 191 15.03 14.81 -3.71
C CYS A 191 15.09 16.22 -3.09
N PRO A 192 15.76 17.20 -3.73
CA PRO A 192 15.93 18.56 -3.18
C PRO A 192 14.63 19.30 -2.94
N ILE A 193 13.54 18.87 -3.58
CA ILE A 193 12.24 19.56 -3.57
C ILE A 193 11.47 19.29 -2.26
N LEU A 194 11.65 18.13 -1.62
CA LEU A 194 10.96 17.81 -0.36
C LEU A 194 11.59 18.52 0.85
N ILE A 195 12.89 18.76 0.83
CA ILE A 195 13.61 19.44 1.93
C ILE A 195 13.18 20.90 2.04
N PHE A 196 12.91 21.56 0.90
CA PHE A 196 12.57 23.00 0.90
C PHE A 196 11.16 23.29 1.46
N ARG A 197 10.21 22.39 1.25
CA ARG A 197 8.82 22.58 1.75
C ARG A 197 8.64 22.29 3.23
N PHE A 198 9.46 21.42 3.80
CA PHE A 198 9.40 21.07 5.23
C PHE A 198 10.03 22.15 6.12
N SER A 199 11.08 22.83 5.64
CA SER A 199 11.73 23.90 6.40
C SER A 199 10.84 25.14 6.58
N GLU A 200 9.93 25.41 5.65
CA GLU A 200 9.00 26.56 5.78
C GLU A 200 7.84 26.29 6.75
N GLN A 201 7.36 25.07 6.89
CA GLN A 201 6.29 24.76 7.84
C GLN A 201 6.74 24.67 9.28
N THR A 202 7.98 24.21 9.53
CA THR A 202 8.54 24.13 10.88
C THR A 202 8.91 25.53 11.44
N PHE A 203 9.19 26.50 10.57
CA PHE A 203 9.54 27.87 11.00
C PHE A 203 8.31 28.69 11.44
N LEU A 204 7.09 28.28 11.08
CA LEU A 204 5.85 28.98 11.43
C LEU A 204 5.22 28.46 12.74
N GLN A 205 5.62 27.31 13.26
CA GLN A 205 5.08 26.78 14.53
C GLN A 205 5.92 27.08 15.77
N THR A 206 7.10 27.69 15.62
CA THR A 206 7.96 28.08 16.76
C THR A 206 7.83 29.55 17.18
N LYS A 207 6.80 30.24 16.68
CA LYS A 207 6.54 31.64 17.06
C LYS A 207 5.08 31.82 17.51
N TYR A 208 4.69 31.09 18.57
CA TYR A 208 3.63 31.57 19.52
C TYR A 208 3.80 30.88 20.88
#